data_774074580bab1ef91c18458269edd16b
#
_entry.id   774074580bab1ef91c18458269edd16b
#
_cell.length_a   1.000
_cell.length_b   1.000
_cell.length_c   1.000
_cell.angle_alpha   90.00
_cell.angle_beta   90.00
_cell.angle_gamma   90.00
#
_symmetry.space_group_name_H-M   'P 1'
#
loop_
_entity.id
_entity.type
_entity.pdbx_description
1 polymer ?
#
loop_
_entity_poly.entity_id
_entity_poly.type
_entity_poly.pdbx_seq_one_letter_code
_entity_poly.pdbx_strand_id
1 'polypeptide(L)'
;MCQSAIQWIVFYEMFRIFTQTNRNFMVTYFDVCEILEMLSEASVKVFLDGGWGVDALIGRETRTHNDIDLFVEKKDYCITISVITGKGYREVIMDYTTDSHTVWKDDNGRIIDMHCFEYVEDGILYDGYIFPSETFSGKGNIGNIEVSCINPEAQVQFHLGYEYDEDDVHDVLLLCRTFNLEIPEQYKTHI
;
A
#
# COMPACT_ATOMS: atom_id res chain seq x y z
N MET A 1 -10.45 -49.00 15.61
CA MET A 1 -11.04 -47.65 15.46
C MET A 1 -9.96 -46.60 15.63
N CYS A 2 -8.93 -46.53 14.80
CA CYS A 2 -7.88 -45.48 14.88
C CYS A 2 -7.28 -45.06 13.53
N GLN A 3 -7.76 -45.59 12.40
CA GLN A 3 -7.23 -45.22 11.07
C GLN A 3 -7.90 -43.99 10.43
N SER A 4 -9.12 -43.65 10.84
CA SER A 4 -9.87 -42.53 10.27
C SER A 4 -9.40 -41.15 10.77
N ALA A 5 -8.96 -41.04 12.02
CA ALA A 5 -8.53 -39.77 12.61
C ALA A 5 -7.17 -39.29 12.05
N ILE A 6 -6.24 -40.23 11.79
CA ILE A 6 -4.93 -39.90 11.22
C ILE A 6 -5.08 -39.46 9.77
N GLN A 7 -5.99 -40.07 9.00
CA GLN A 7 -6.25 -39.73 7.62
C GLN A 7 -6.88 -38.34 7.46
N TRP A 8 -7.72 -37.89 8.44
CA TRP A 8 -8.27 -36.56 8.49
C TRP A 8 -7.22 -35.48 8.88
N ILE A 9 -6.31 -35.80 9.81
CA ILE A 9 -5.22 -34.90 10.19
C ILE A 9 -4.25 -34.68 9.02
N VAL A 10 -3.87 -35.75 8.32
CA VAL A 10 -2.99 -35.65 7.14
C VAL A 10 -3.66 -34.91 6.00
N PHE A 11 -4.97 -35.15 5.76
CA PHE A 11 -5.74 -34.41 4.76
C PHE A 11 -5.89 -32.93 5.11
N TYR A 12 -6.13 -32.60 6.38
CA TYR A 12 -6.22 -31.23 6.88
C TYR A 12 -4.88 -30.50 6.76
N GLU A 13 -3.76 -31.14 7.12
CA GLU A 13 -2.43 -30.55 6.96
C GLU A 13 -2.02 -30.43 5.49
N MET A 14 -2.32 -31.40 4.65
CA MET A 14 -2.11 -31.28 3.19
C MET A 14 -2.98 -30.18 2.57
N PHE A 15 -4.24 -30.05 2.99
CA PHE A 15 -5.13 -28.97 2.53
C PHE A 15 -4.64 -27.61 3.02
N ARG A 16 -4.15 -27.53 4.26
CA ARG A 16 -3.53 -26.32 4.84
C ARG A 16 -2.26 -25.93 4.09
N ILE A 17 -1.39 -26.89 3.77
CA ILE A 17 -0.16 -26.66 2.96
C ILE A 17 -0.55 -26.27 1.53
N PHE A 18 -1.53 -26.93 0.91
CA PHE A 18 -1.98 -26.62 -0.46
C PHE A 18 -2.64 -25.22 -0.54
N THR A 19 -3.39 -24.82 0.48
CA THR A 19 -3.97 -23.46 0.57
C THR A 19 -2.92 -22.43 0.94
N GLN A 20 -1.83 -22.76 1.63
CA GLN A 20 -0.70 -21.87 1.88
C GLN A 20 0.19 -21.65 0.65
N THR A 21 0.33 -22.67 -0.24
CA THR A 21 1.16 -22.55 -1.46
C THR A 21 0.46 -21.82 -2.61
N ASN A 22 -0.87 -21.62 -2.54
CA ASN A 22 -1.67 -20.91 -3.55
C ASN A 22 -2.40 -19.67 -2.99
N ARG A 23 -2.02 -19.15 -1.84
CA ARG A 23 -2.44 -17.80 -1.45
C ARG A 23 -1.63 -16.82 -2.29
N ASN A 24 -2.25 -16.24 -3.30
CA ASN A 24 -1.93 -14.87 -3.65
C ASN A 24 -2.12 -14.08 -2.35
N PHE A 25 -1.03 -13.64 -1.76
CA PHE A 25 -1.07 -12.85 -0.54
C PHE A 25 -1.64 -11.49 -0.92
N MET A 26 -2.91 -11.29 -0.62
CA MET A 26 -3.59 -10.02 -0.83
C MET A 26 -3.69 -9.31 0.52
N VAL A 27 -3.44 -8.02 0.51
CA VAL A 27 -3.71 -7.14 1.64
C VAL A 27 -5.19 -6.76 1.56
N THR A 28 -5.97 -7.23 2.53
CA THR A 28 -7.41 -7.01 2.56
C THR A 28 -7.77 -5.70 3.27
N TYR A 29 -9.02 -5.26 3.11
CA TYR A 29 -9.60 -4.16 3.87
C TYR A 29 -9.31 -4.25 5.38
N PHE A 30 -9.45 -5.45 5.98
CA PHE A 30 -9.20 -5.64 7.42
C PHE A 30 -7.72 -5.48 7.77
N ASP A 31 -6.81 -5.92 6.90
CA ASP A 31 -5.38 -5.76 7.08
C ASP A 31 -4.99 -4.28 7.03
N VAL A 32 -5.54 -3.52 6.09
CA VAL A 32 -5.32 -2.08 6.00
C VAL A 32 -5.81 -1.36 7.26
N CYS A 33 -7.02 -1.68 7.73
CA CYS A 33 -7.55 -1.11 8.97
C CYS A 33 -6.63 -1.41 10.16
N GLU A 34 -6.16 -2.65 10.31
CA GLU A 34 -5.23 -3.04 11.39
C GLU A 34 -3.90 -2.29 11.30
N ILE A 35 -3.33 -2.16 10.10
CA ILE A 35 -2.07 -1.45 9.87
C ILE A 35 -2.23 0.05 10.21
N LEU A 36 -3.28 0.69 9.73
CA LEU A 36 -3.54 2.11 9.99
C LEU A 36 -3.82 2.37 11.48
N GLU A 37 -4.59 1.50 12.14
CA GLU A 37 -4.89 1.61 13.57
C GLU A 37 -3.62 1.52 14.41
N MET A 38 -2.76 0.50 14.19
CA MET A 38 -1.52 0.34 14.96
C MET A 38 -0.56 1.52 14.80
N LEU A 39 -0.49 2.14 13.60
CA LEU A 39 0.34 3.32 13.37
C LEU A 39 -0.26 4.57 14.02
N SER A 40 -1.59 4.71 13.97
CA SER A 40 -2.32 5.79 14.64
C SER A 40 -2.19 5.73 16.17
N GLU A 41 -2.26 4.54 16.78
CA GLU A 41 -2.04 4.35 18.21
C GLU A 41 -0.64 4.80 18.65
N ALA A 42 0.35 4.64 17.77
CA ALA A 42 1.71 5.14 17.98
C ALA A 42 1.88 6.62 17.66
N SER A 43 0.78 7.33 17.30
CA SER A 43 0.80 8.72 16.86
C SER A 43 1.64 8.96 15.60
N VAL A 44 1.82 7.95 14.76
CA VAL A 44 2.48 8.05 13.45
C VAL A 44 1.44 8.47 12.42
N LYS A 45 1.71 9.56 11.73
CA LYS A 45 0.91 10.00 10.60
C LYS A 45 1.46 9.41 9.32
N VAL A 46 0.59 8.70 8.59
CA VAL A 46 0.90 8.13 7.27
C VAL A 46 -0.03 8.70 6.21
N PHE A 47 0.38 8.57 4.95
CA PHE A 47 -0.42 8.90 3.79
C PHE A 47 -0.46 7.70 2.86
N LEU A 48 -1.66 7.29 2.48
CA LEU A 48 -1.86 6.21 1.53
C LEU A 48 -1.46 6.64 0.11
N ASP A 49 -0.78 5.72 -0.56
CA ASP A 49 -0.41 5.79 -1.97
C ASP A 49 -0.87 4.51 -2.67
N GLY A 50 -0.52 4.35 -3.93
CA GLY A 50 -0.81 3.15 -4.71
C GLY A 50 -2.29 2.78 -4.73
N GLY A 51 -2.59 1.50 -4.91
CA GLY A 51 -3.96 1.02 -5.07
C GLY A 51 -4.88 1.34 -3.90
N TRP A 52 -4.43 1.19 -2.65
CA TRP A 52 -5.24 1.56 -1.48
C TRP A 52 -5.41 3.08 -1.33
N GLY A 53 -4.44 3.88 -1.80
CA GLY A 53 -4.57 5.33 -1.89
C GLY A 53 -5.66 5.73 -2.89
N VAL A 54 -5.69 5.08 -4.06
CA VAL A 54 -6.73 5.27 -5.07
C VAL A 54 -8.10 4.88 -4.51
N ASP A 55 -8.23 3.69 -3.93
CA ASP A 55 -9.50 3.22 -3.35
C ASP A 55 -10.01 4.13 -2.23
N ALA A 56 -9.12 4.65 -1.39
CA ALA A 56 -9.48 5.61 -0.37
C ALA A 56 -10.04 6.91 -0.96
N LEU A 57 -9.40 7.46 -1.99
CA LEU A 57 -9.85 8.67 -2.69
C LEU A 57 -11.19 8.47 -3.39
N ILE A 58 -11.43 7.28 -3.96
CA ILE A 58 -12.70 6.89 -4.59
C ILE A 58 -13.79 6.58 -3.55
N GLY A 59 -13.41 6.20 -2.32
CA GLY A 59 -14.30 5.86 -1.21
C GLY A 59 -14.85 4.43 -1.24
N ARG A 60 -14.24 3.54 -2.01
CA ARG A 60 -14.58 2.11 -2.07
C ARG A 60 -13.43 1.30 -2.65
N GLU A 61 -13.34 0.03 -2.29
CA GLU A 61 -12.46 -0.93 -2.95
C GLU A 61 -12.89 -1.13 -4.41
N THR A 62 -11.95 -0.99 -5.34
CA THR A 62 -12.17 -1.06 -6.79
C THR A 62 -11.49 -2.25 -7.43
N ARG A 63 -10.45 -2.79 -6.79
CA ARG A 63 -9.74 -4.01 -7.16
C ARG A 63 -9.11 -4.67 -5.93
N THR A 64 -8.47 -5.78 -6.11
CA THR A 64 -7.65 -6.45 -5.08
C THR A 64 -6.23 -5.86 -5.06
N HIS A 65 -5.58 -5.90 -3.88
CA HIS A 65 -4.25 -5.34 -3.68
C HIS A 65 -3.31 -6.36 -3.06
N ASN A 66 -2.05 -6.37 -3.49
CA ASN A 66 -1.02 -7.27 -2.99
C ASN A 66 -0.28 -6.69 -1.77
N ASP A 67 -0.33 -5.39 -1.60
CA ASP A 67 0.41 -4.59 -0.63
C ASP A 67 -0.39 -3.37 -0.18
N ILE A 68 0.19 -2.61 0.72
CA ILE A 68 -0.26 -1.27 1.09
C ILE A 68 0.94 -0.32 0.99
N ASP A 69 0.80 0.72 0.18
CA ASP A 69 1.79 1.76 0.00
C ASP A 69 1.57 2.89 0.99
N LEU A 70 2.59 3.22 1.77
CA LEU A 70 2.54 4.23 2.82
C LEU A 70 3.68 5.22 2.72
N PHE A 71 3.36 6.49 2.65
CA PHE A 71 4.32 7.56 2.93
C PHE A 71 4.35 7.90 4.41
N VAL A 72 5.56 7.97 4.99
CA VAL A 72 5.82 8.38 6.36
C VAL A 72 6.86 9.48 6.40
N GLU A 73 6.65 10.49 7.25
CA GLU A 73 7.65 11.55 7.43
C GLU A 73 8.90 11.00 8.15
N LYS A 74 10.07 11.38 7.70
CA LYS A 74 11.38 10.90 8.18
C LYS A 74 11.53 10.99 9.71
N LYS A 75 10.96 12.01 10.33
CA LYS A 75 10.98 12.16 11.80
C LYS A 75 10.28 10.99 12.53
N ASP A 76 9.27 10.38 11.90
CA ASP A 76 8.45 9.32 12.45
C ASP A 76 8.91 7.92 11.97
N TYR A 77 9.86 7.85 11.04
CA TYR A 77 10.30 6.60 10.40
C TYR A 77 10.80 5.56 11.40
N CYS A 78 11.66 5.94 12.36
CA CYS A 78 12.18 5.02 13.37
C CYS A 78 11.07 4.44 14.27
N ILE A 79 10.06 5.26 14.62
CA ILE A 79 8.92 4.83 15.41
C ILE A 79 8.08 3.86 14.57
N THR A 80 7.83 4.18 13.31
CA THR A 80 7.10 3.33 12.37
C THR A 80 7.75 1.95 12.28
N ILE A 81 9.06 1.88 12.03
CA ILE A 81 9.80 0.62 11.97
C ILE A 81 9.69 -0.16 13.28
N SER A 82 9.82 0.51 14.43
CA SER A 82 9.66 -0.15 15.74
C SER A 82 8.26 -0.75 15.93
N VAL A 83 7.22 -0.06 15.48
CA VAL A 83 5.83 -0.51 15.57
C VAL A 83 5.60 -1.74 14.70
N ILE A 84 5.94 -1.67 13.40
CA ILE A 84 5.69 -2.76 12.46
C ILE A 84 6.55 -4.00 12.78
N THR A 85 7.81 -3.83 13.19
CA THR A 85 8.66 -4.95 13.62
C THR A 85 8.15 -5.59 14.89
N GLY A 86 7.61 -4.81 15.84
CA GLY A 86 6.93 -5.31 17.03
C GLY A 86 5.67 -6.16 16.72
N LYS A 87 5.11 -6.00 15.53
CA LYS A 87 3.97 -6.78 15.00
C LYS A 87 4.40 -7.93 14.07
N GLY A 88 5.70 -8.17 13.95
CA GLY A 88 6.26 -9.31 13.21
C GLY A 88 6.63 -9.02 11.76
N TYR A 89 6.53 -7.77 11.31
CA TYR A 89 7.04 -7.41 9.99
C TYR A 89 8.56 -7.43 9.98
N ARG A 90 9.14 -7.89 8.87
CA ARG A 90 10.59 -7.92 8.61
C ARG A 90 10.86 -7.28 7.27
N GLU A 91 11.95 -6.52 7.18
CA GLU A 91 12.37 -5.92 5.94
C GLU A 91 12.73 -7.00 4.91
N VAL A 92 12.28 -6.79 3.68
CA VAL A 92 12.63 -7.59 2.50
C VAL A 92 13.42 -6.69 1.56
N ILE A 93 14.66 -7.06 1.31
CA ILE A 93 15.51 -6.28 0.38
C ILE A 93 15.11 -6.61 -1.05
N MET A 94 14.69 -5.59 -1.77
CA MET A 94 14.34 -5.63 -3.18
C MET A 94 15.43 -4.93 -4.00
N ASP A 95 15.44 -5.13 -5.32
CA ASP A 95 16.41 -4.48 -6.22
C ASP A 95 16.29 -2.94 -6.21
N TYR A 96 15.12 -2.44 -5.84
CA TYR A 96 14.80 -1.01 -5.74
C TYR A 96 14.81 -0.47 -4.30
N THR A 97 15.19 -1.26 -3.29
CA THR A 97 15.28 -0.80 -1.91
C THR A 97 16.31 0.33 -1.78
N THR A 98 15.91 1.43 -1.16
CA THR A 98 16.73 2.61 -0.85
C THR A 98 16.52 3.05 0.59
N ASP A 99 17.23 4.09 1.03
CA ASP A 99 16.99 4.72 2.35
C ASP A 99 15.59 5.38 2.45
N SER A 100 14.97 5.70 1.32
CA SER A 100 13.65 6.32 1.23
C SER A 100 12.53 5.37 0.78
N HIS A 101 12.86 4.12 0.39
CA HIS A 101 11.92 3.14 -0.12
C HIS A 101 12.26 1.75 0.40
N THR A 102 11.43 1.20 1.29
CA THR A 102 11.66 -0.10 1.96
C THR A 102 10.40 -0.96 1.94
N VAL A 103 10.56 -2.26 1.80
CA VAL A 103 9.46 -3.24 1.76
C VAL A 103 9.49 -4.08 3.03
N TRP A 104 8.34 -4.26 3.65
CA TRP A 104 8.17 -4.98 4.90
C TRP A 104 7.12 -6.08 4.74
N LYS A 105 7.42 -7.28 5.23
CA LYS A 105 6.52 -8.43 5.13
C LYS A 105 6.39 -9.15 6.46
N ASP A 106 5.16 -9.56 6.80
CA ASP A 106 4.90 -10.39 7.97
C ASP A 106 4.80 -11.90 7.63
N ASP A 107 4.65 -12.73 8.67
CA ASP A 107 4.53 -14.19 8.52
C ASP A 107 3.22 -14.62 7.83
N ASN A 108 2.20 -13.74 7.76
CA ASN A 108 0.94 -13.96 7.03
C ASN A 108 1.04 -13.57 5.56
N GLY A 109 2.16 -12.97 5.15
CA GLY A 109 2.41 -12.52 3.78
C GLY A 109 1.88 -11.12 3.47
N ARG A 110 1.39 -10.37 4.47
CA ARG A 110 1.00 -8.97 4.28
C ARG A 110 2.23 -8.12 3.99
N ILE A 111 2.12 -7.24 3.03
CA ILE A 111 3.22 -6.39 2.56
C ILE A 111 2.88 -4.92 2.84
N ILE A 112 3.84 -4.22 3.43
CA ILE A 112 3.85 -2.76 3.53
C ILE A 112 4.99 -2.27 2.65
N ASP A 113 4.67 -1.51 1.63
CA ASP A 113 5.62 -0.76 0.83
C ASP A 113 5.72 0.65 1.40
N MET A 114 6.91 1.01 1.92
CA MET A 114 7.06 2.20 2.75
C MET A 114 8.00 3.20 2.12
N HIS A 115 7.48 4.41 1.93
CA HIS A 115 8.17 5.56 1.38
C HIS A 115 8.44 6.59 2.48
N CYS A 116 9.69 7.02 2.60
CA CYS A 116 10.13 7.99 3.61
C CYS A 116 10.37 9.35 2.96
N PHE A 117 9.70 10.40 3.44
CA PHE A 117 9.80 11.75 2.92
C PHE A 117 10.15 12.78 4.00
N GLU A 118 10.53 13.97 3.59
CA GLU A 118 10.84 15.11 4.46
C GLU A 118 10.13 16.37 3.98
N TYR A 119 9.49 17.14 4.92
CA TYR A 119 9.06 18.50 4.59
C TYR A 119 10.27 19.42 4.53
N VAL A 120 10.40 20.17 3.46
CA VAL A 120 11.45 21.17 3.22
C VAL A 120 10.83 22.53 2.92
N GLU A 121 11.64 23.60 2.86
CA GLU A 121 11.13 24.97 2.66
C GLU A 121 10.30 25.10 1.37
N ASP A 122 10.74 24.45 0.28
CA ASP A 122 10.12 24.55 -1.04
C ASP A 122 9.12 23.44 -1.35
N GLY A 123 8.80 22.55 -0.38
CA GLY A 123 7.87 21.45 -0.62
C GLY A 123 8.17 20.19 0.16
N ILE A 124 8.16 19.07 -0.54
CA ILE A 124 8.35 17.73 0.01
C ILE A 124 9.50 17.05 -0.73
N LEU A 125 10.56 16.71 0.01
CA LEU A 125 11.69 15.96 -0.52
C LEU A 125 11.41 14.45 -0.41
N TYR A 126 11.36 13.78 -1.54
CA TYR A 126 11.27 12.34 -1.64
C TYR A 126 12.15 11.84 -2.79
N ASP A 127 12.96 10.82 -2.55
CA ASP A 127 13.85 10.16 -3.51
C ASP A 127 14.72 11.14 -4.34
N GLY A 128 15.20 12.22 -3.69
CA GLY A 128 16.03 13.24 -4.31
C GLY A 128 15.27 14.30 -5.13
N TYR A 129 13.94 14.22 -5.22
CA TYR A 129 13.08 15.17 -5.92
C TYR A 129 12.26 16.00 -4.92
N ILE A 130 11.95 17.24 -5.31
CA ILE A 130 11.05 18.11 -4.53
C ILE A 130 9.67 18.11 -5.21
N PHE A 131 8.67 17.69 -4.47
CA PHE A 131 7.27 17.69 -4.86
C PHE A 131 6.52 18.86 -4.23
N PRO A 132 5.41 19.32 -4.83
CA PRO A 132 4.57 20.36 -4.24
C PRO A 132 4.10 20.02 -2.83
N SER A 133 3.97 21.01 -1.96
CA SER A 133 3.52 20.83 -0.57
C SER A 133 2.12 20.20 -0.47
N GLU A 134 1.27 20.43 -1.46
CA GLU A 134 -0.07 19.89 -1.58
C GLU A 134 -0.13 18.39 -1.94
N THR A 135 0.98 17.76 -2.31
CA THR A 135 1.05 16.33 -2.63
C THR A 135 0.35 15.48 -1.56
N PHE A 136 0.55 15.80 -0.28
CA PHE A 136 -0.05 15.10 0.85
C PHE A 136 -1.36 15.75 1.38
N SER A 137 -2.09 16.45 0.53
CA SER A 137 -3.37 17.08 0.90
C SER A 137 -4.60 16.19 0.69
N GLY A 138 -4.43 15.03 0.07
CA GLY A 138 -5.53 14.11 -0.22
C GLY A 138 -6.20 13.59 1.04
N LYS A 139 -7.51 13.42 0.95
CA LYS A 139 -8.38 12.82 1.97
C LYS A 139 -9.28 11.80 1.32
N GLY A 140 -9.38 10.66 1.96
CA GLY A 140 -10.21 9.57 1.48
C GLY A 140 -10.81 8.78 2.63
N ASN A 141 -11.46 7.67 2.30
CA ASN A 141 -12.06 6.79 3.27
C ASN A 141 -11.74 5.33 2.96
N ILE A 142 -11.34 4.57 3.97
CA ILE A 142 -11.33 3.12 3.94
C ILE A 142 -12.54 2.67 4.76
N GLY A 143 -13.62 2.30 4.08
CA GLY A 143 -14.91 2.06 4.72
C GLY A 143 -15.41 3.31 5.46
N ASN A 144 -15.48 3.25 6.79
CA ASN A 144 -15.90 4.37 7.64
C ASN A 144 -14.75 5.15 8.27
N ILE A 145 -13.50 4.80 7.94
CA ILE A 145 -12.30 5.43 8.51
C ILE A 145 -11.80 6.50 7.54
N GLU A 146 -11.77 7.77 7.98
CA GLU A 146 -11.12 8.83 7.22
C GLU A 146 -9.60 8.64 7.27
N VAL A 147 -8.95 8.70 6.10
CA VAL A 147 -7.51 8.53 5.96
C VAL A 147 -6.87 9.67 5.19
N SER A 148 -5.60 9.93 5.46
CA SER A 148 -4.79 10.83 4.63
C SER A 148 -4.20 10.07 3.45
N CYS A 149 -4.21 10.70 2.28
CA CYS A 149 -3.66 10.14 1.04
C CYS A 149 -2.77 11.19 0.38
N ILE A 150 -1.97 10.78 -0.57
CA ILE A 150 -1.50 11.72 -1.59
C ILE A 150 -2.71 12.18 -2.41
N ASN A 151 -2.66 13.38 -2.97
CA ASN A 151 -3.80 13.93 -3.70
C ASN A 151 -3.99 13.24 -5.07
N PRO A 152 -5.16 13.34 -5.73
CA PRO A 152 -5.42 12.64 -7.00
C PRO A 152 -4.43 12.97 -8.12
N GLU A 153 -3.97 14.21 -8.21
CA GLU A 153 -2.98 14.65 -9.20
C GLU A 153 -1.62 13.97 -8.96
N ALA A 154 -1.19 13.90 -7.70
CA ALA A 154 0.05 13.23 -7.33
C ALA A 154 -0.05 11.71 -7.53
N GLN A 155 -1.21 11.10 -7.23
CA GLN A 155 -1.45 9.68 -7.55
C GLN A 155 -1.24 9.40 -9.04
N VAL A 156 -1.85 10.18 -9.92
CA VAL A 156 -1.65 10.03 -11.37
C VAL A 156 -0.18 10.24 -11.74
N GLN A 157 0.49 11.25 -11.15
CA GLN A 157 1.88 11.56 -11.44
C GLN A 157 2.83 10.41 -11.02
N PHE A 158 2.56 9.76 -9.91
CA PHE A 158 3.40 8.67 -9.38
C PHE A 158 3.22 7.35 -10.16
N HIS A 159 2.15 7.23 -10.95
CA HIS A 159 1.96 6.15 -11.92
C HIS A 159 2.66 6.41 -13.28
N LEU A 160 3.53 7.41 -13.36
CA LEU A 160 4.29 7.71 -14.57
C LEU A 160 5.77 7.36 -14.40
N GLY A 161 6.44 7.06 -15.51
CA GLY A 161 7.90 6.93 -15.55
C GLY A 161 8.43 5.52 -15.36
N TYR A 162 7.56 4.52 -15.26
CA TYR A 162 7.90 3.09 -15.25
C TYR A 162 7.02 2.29 -16.22
N GLU A 163 7.29 1.01 -16.39
CA GLU A 163 6.48 0.09 -17.18
C GLU A 163 5.21 -0.26 -16.38
N TYR A 164 4.06 0.24 -16.86
CA TYR A 164 2.77 0.08 -16.18
C TYR A 164 2.07 -1.23 -16.58
N ASP A 165 1.23 -1.74 -15.70
CA ASP A 165 0.40 -2.92 -15.90
C ASP A 165 -1.11 -2.59 -16.00
N GLU A 166 -1.97 -3.62 -15.96
CA GLU A 166 -3.43 -3.46 -16.04
C GLU A 166 -4.01 -2.77 -14.80
N ASP A 167 -3.42 -2.94 -13.64
CA ASP A 167 -3.84 -2.31 -12.38
C ASP A 167 -3.54 -0.80 -12.42
N ASP A 168 -2.37 -0.40 -12.93
CA ASP A 168 -2.02 1.00 -13.15
C ASP A 168 -2.98 1.67 -14.14
N VAL A 169 -3.31 0.99 -15.24
CA VAL A 169 -4.29 1.49 -16.22
C VAL A 169 -5.65 1.71 -15.55
N HIS A 170 -6.12 0.73 -14.75
CA HIS A 170 -7.37 0.85 -14.01
C HIS A 170 -7.36 2.08 -13.11
N ASP A 171 -6.35 2.21 -12.26
CA ASP A 171 -6.22 3.23 -11.23
C ASP A 171 -6.14 4.64 -11.84
N VAL A 172 -5.26 4.84 -12.83
CA VAL A 172 -5.10 6.13 -13.50
C VAL A 172 -6.37 6.58 -14.22
N LEU A 173 -6.99 5.68 -15.00
CA LEU A 173 -8.23 6.03 -15.71
C LEU A 173 -9.38 6.32 -14.74
N LEU A 174 -9.47 5.60 -13.63
CA LEU A 174 -10.48 5.82 -12.61
C LEU A 174 -10.29 7.18 -11.91
N LEU A 175 -9.07 7.51 -11.50
CA LEU A 175 -8.72 8.81 -10.93
C LEU A 175 -9.04 9.95 -11.91
N CYS A 176 -8.56 9.86 -13.15
CA CYS A 176 -8.77 10.90 -14.15
C CYS A 176 -10.27 11.15 -14.40
N ARG A 177 -11.08 10.10 -14.47
CA ARG A 177 -12.54 10.22 -14.67
C ARG A 177 -13.23 10.81 -13.45
N THR A 178 -12.84 10.39 -12.23
CA THR A 178 -13.51 10.80 -10.99
C THR A 178 -13.21 12.25 -10.64
N PHE A 179 -11.94 12.66 -10.80
CA PHE A 179 -11.46 14.00 -10.41
C PHE A 179 -11.34 14.97 -11.59
N ASN A 180 -11.78 14.56 -12.79
CA ASN A 180 -11.72 15.35 -14.01
C ASN A 180 -10.29 15.82 -14.35
N LEU A 181 -9.33 14.91 -14.23
CA LEU A 181 -7.93 15.14 -14.57
C LEU A 181 -7.66 14.79 -16.03
N GLU A 182 -6.61 15.38 -16.62
CA GLU A 182 -6.16 15.01 -17.96
C GLU A 182 -5.55 13.60 -17.91
N ILE A 183 -5.96 12.74 -18.86
CA ILE A 183 -5.40 11.40 -19.00
C ILE A 183 -4.01 11.52 -19.63
N PRO A 184 -2.95 11.01 -18.96
CA PRO A 184 -1.60 11.04 -19.50
C PRO A 184 -1.49 10.29 -20.83
N GLU A 185 -0.60 10.75 -21.71
CA GLU A 185 -0.48 10.25 -23.09
C GLU A 185 -0.32 8.73 -23.17
N GLN A 186 0.50 8.16 -22.27
CA GLN A 186 0.75 6.72 -22.22
C GLN A 186 -0.49 5.86 -21.93
N TYR A 187 -1.53 6.42 -21.29
CA TYR A 187 -2.77 5.73 -20.96
C TYR A 187 -3.91 5.98 -21.97
N LYS A 188 -3.74 6.92 -22.91
CA LYS A 188 -4.79 7.26 -23.89
C LYS A 188 -5.18 6.12 -24.83
N THR A 189 -4.31 5.13 -25.01
CA THR A 189 -4.59 3.95 -25.84
C THR A 189 -5.56 2.96 -25.19
N HIS A 190 -5.89 3.14 -23.90
CA HIS A 190 -6.78 2.28 -23.13
C HIS A 190 -8.18 2.87 -22.91
N ILE A 191 -8.53 3.94 -23.65
CA ILE A 191 -9.84 4.62 -23.55
C ILE A 191 -10.81 4.02 -24.55
#